data_37c7b21500ac6545ed781ec6abbeba80
#
_entry.id   37c7b21500ac6545ed781ec6abbeba80
#
_cell.length_a   1.000
_cell.length_b   1.000
_cell.length_c   1.000
_cell.angle_alpha   90.00
_cell.angle_beta   90.00
_cell.angle_gamma   90.00
#
_symmetry.space_group_name_H-M   'P 1'
#
loop_
_entity.id
_entity.type
_entity.pdbx_description
1 polymer ?
#
loop_
_entity_poly.entity_id
_entity_poly.type
_entity_poly.pdbx_seq_one_letter_code
_entity_poly.pdbx_strand_id
1 'polypeptide(L)'
;IVNFAGVDFDIIEPNMNNGKSAIMLRGQNDNSVPDEIEIPVDDKCAGIYFLHTSPWLSADEDVGSYTLVFEDGSEHKIDIQGSHQVYNWWGTAKSEEAIIAWTGNNDLSLVSLGLFPAANPYPDKKITKIIARTIGKGPYLGIVGITLTDSGPYLPVVKEENIGNPDTTEWYVYA
;
A
#
# COMPACT_ATOMS: atom_id res chain seq x y z
N ILE A 1 0.55 5.74 -15.67
CA ILE A 1 1.67 5.48 -14.73
C ILE A 1 1.97 6.77 -14.00
N VAL A 2 2.11 6.70 -12.68
CA VAL A 2 2.43 7.84 -11.80
C VAL A 2 3.65 7.48 -10.97
N ASN A 3 4.60 8.42 -10.84
CA ASN A 3 5.79 8.24 -10.01
C ASN A 3 5.54 8.72 -8.57
N PHE A 4 5.72 7.84 -7.59
CA PHE A 4 5.68 8.16 -6.17
C PHE A 4 7.03 7.86 -5.53
N ALA A 5 7.70 8.89 -5.05
CA ALA A 5 9.00 8.79 -4.38
C ALA A 5 10.06 8.00 -5.20
N GLY A 6 10.07 8.14 -6.52
CA GLY A 6 11.02 7.45 -7.41
C GLY A 6 10.59 6.04 -7.86
N VAL A 7 9.42 5.57 -7.47
CA VAL A 7 8.84 4.30 -7.88
C VAL A 7 7.62 4.56 -8.78
N ASP A 8 7.56 3.89 -9.92
CA ASP A 8 6.45 4.00 -10.87
C ASP A 8 5.33 3.03 -10.51
N PHE A 9 4.10 3.52 -10.51
CA PHE A 9 2.88 2.75 -10.25
C PHE A 9 1.89 2.93 -11.41
N ASP A 10 1.26 1.83 -11.81
CA ASP A 10 0.09 1.87 -12.68
C ASP A 10 -1.16 2.02 -11.78
N ILE A 11 -1.65 3.25 -11.70
CA ILE A 11 -2.76 3.60 -10.81
C ILE A 11 -4.08 3.44 -11.56
N ILE A 12 -5.07 2.86 -10.88
CA ILE A 12 -6.43 2.71 -11.42
C ILE A 12 -7.03 4.11 -11.65
N GLU A 13 -7.37 4.40 -12.90
CA GLU A 13 -8.03 5.65 -13.27
C GLU A 13 -9.48 5.67 -12.78
N PRO A 14 -9.88 6.60 -11.90
CA PRO A 14 -11.22 6.64 -11.32
C PRO A 14 -12.33 6.70 -12.38
N ASN A 15 -12.11 7.47 -13.45
CA ASN A 15 -13.07 7.63 -14.55
C ASN A 15 -13.31 6.32 -15.32
N MET A 16 -12.35 5.40 -15.29
CA MET A 16 -12.47 4.09 -15.94
C MET A 16 -12.98 3.00 -15.01
N ASN A 17 -13.17 3.31 -13.72
CA ASN A 17 -13.54 2.33 -12.69
C ASN A 17 -14.63 2.85 -11.73
N ASN A 18 -15.66 3.49 -12.27
CA ASN A 18 -16.81 3.99 -11.49
C ASN A 18 -16.43 4.88 -10.30
N GLY A 19 -15.41 5.73 -10.46
CA GLY A 19 -14.92 6.64 -9.43
C GLY A 19 -14.00 5.99 -8.38
N LYS A 20 -13.60 4.73 -8.55
CA LYS A 20 -12.77 4.00 -7.57
C LYS A 20 -11.34 3.87 -8.09
N SER A 21 -10.36 4.26 -7.26
CA SER A 21 -8.93 4.18 -7.57
C SER A 21 -8.09 3.44 -6.52
N ALA A 22 -8.72 2.89 -5.50
CA ALA A 22 -8.06 2.12 -4.45
C ALA A 22 -8.89 0.89 -4.06
N ILE A 23 -8.22 -0.09 -3.51
CA ILE A 23 -8.83 -1.25 -2.87
C ILE A 23 -8.90 -0.94 -1.38
N MET A 24 -10.09 -1.01 -0.80
CA MET A 24 -10.28 -0.85 0.64
C MET A 24 -10.61 -2.19 1.29
N LEU A 25 -9.84 -2.57 2.31
CA LEU A 25 -10.11 -3.74 3.14
C LEU A 25 -10.67 -3.34 4.49
N ARG A 26 -11.51 -4.23 5.03
CA ARG A 26 -12.32 -4.02 6.23
C ARG A 26 -11.53 -3.55 7.44
N GLY A 27 -12.03 -2.51 8.09
CA GLY A 27 -11.73 -2.11 9.44
C GLY A 27 -13.02 -1.86 10.22
N GLN A 28 -12.92 -1.53 11.49
CA GLN A 28 -14.02 -1.09 12.35
C GLN A 28 -15.26 -2.04 12.36
N ASN A 29 -15.07 -3.34 12.07
CA ASN A 29 -16.14 -4.33 11.85
C ASN A 29 -17.13 -3.97 10.72
N ASP A 30 -16.70 -3.17 9.75
CA ASP A 30 -17.51 -2.79 8.60
C ASP A 30 -17.68 -3.97 7.62
N ASN A 31 -18.88 -4.55 7.57
CA ASN A 31 -19.17 -5.67 6.69
C ASN A 31 -19.49 -5.26 5.22
N SER A 32 -19.43 -3.97 4.90
CA SER A 32 -19.67 -3.48 3.53
C SER A 32 -18.46 -3.68 2.60
N VAL A 33 -17.27 -3.90 3.17
CA VAL A 33 -16.02 -4.17 2.45
C VAL A 33 -15.40 -5.50 2.87
N PRO A 34 -14.67 -6.19 1.99
CA PRO A 34 -14.04 -7.47 2.30
C PRO A 34 -12.90 -7.30 3.32
N ASP A 35 -12.61 -8.33 4.10
CA ASP A 35 -11.43 -8.41 4.97
C ASP A 35 -10.24 -9.09 4.29
N GLU A 36 -10.47 -9.68 3.11
CA GLU A 36 -9.43 -10.34 2.31
C GLU A 36 -9.71 -10.17 0.82
N ILE A 37 -8.62 -10.03 0.04
CA ILE A 37 -8.65 -10.11 -1.42
C ILE A 37 -7.43 -10.87 -1.93
N GLU A 38 -7.56 -11.46 -3.11
CA GLU A 38 -6.46 -12.02 -3.88
C GLU A 38 -6.12 -11.11 -5.06
N ILE A 39 -4.83 -10.78 -5.19
CA ILE A 39 -4.30 -9.94 -6.27
C ILE A 39 -3.42 -10.84 -7.15
N PRO A 40 -3.83 -11.18 -8.38
CA PRO A 40 -3.01 -11.97 -9.29
C PRO A 40 -1.71 -11.25 -9.62
N VAL A 41 -0.59 -11.98 -9.64
CA VAL A 41 0.75 -11.46 -9.96
C VAL A 41 1.34 -12.18 -11.17
N ASP A 42 1.54 -13.49 -11.06
CA ASP A 42 2.06 -14.39 -12.10
C ASP A 42 3.46 -14.03 -12.61
N ASP A 43 4.35 -13.51 -11.75
CA ASP A 43 5.69 -13.05 -12.08
C ASP A 43 6.70 -13.33 -10.96
N LYS A 44 8.00 -13.17 -11.26
CA LYS A 44 9.11 -13.21 -10.32
C LYS A 44 9.57 -11.79 -10.00
N CYS A 45 10.06 -11.58 -8.78
CA CYS A 45 10.67 -10.31 -8.40
C CYS A 45 11.61 -10.49 -7.20
N ALA A 46 12.56 -9.59 -7.04
CA ALA A 46 13.41 -9.53 -5.85
C ALA A 46 12.75 -8.72 -4.71
N GLY A 47 11.80 -7.86 -5.04
CA GLY A 47 11.06 -7.07 -4.06
C GLY A 47 9.77 -6.50 -4.59
N ILE A 48 9.02 -5.93 -3.68
CA ILE A 48 7.68 -5.39 -3.93
C ILE A 48 7.57 -4.04 -3.24
N TYR A 49 7.02 -3.06 -3.92
CA TYR A 49 6.64 -1.78 -3.33
C TYR A 49 5.12 -1.74 -3.16
N PHE A 50 4.66 -1.48 -1.94
CA PHE A 50 3.25 -1.24 -1.63
C PHE A 50 3.01 0.25 -1.44
N LEU A 51 2.15 0.84 -2.26
CA LEU A 51 1.62 2.20 -2.07
C LEU A 51 0.28 2.07 -1.37
N HIS A 52 0.24 2.38 -0.08
CA HIS A 52 -0.91 2.09 0.77
C HIS A 52 -1.07 3.09 1.91
N THR A 53 -2.18 2.98 2.62
CA THR A 53 -2.50 3.80 3.79
C THR A 53 -3.47 3.05 4.70
N SER A 54 -3.64 3.52 5.93
CA SER A 54 -4.55 2.88 6.88
C SER A 54 -5.35 3.92 7.66
N PRO A 55 -6.62 4.20 7.27
CA PRO A 55 -7.49 5.07 8.05
C PRO A 55 -7.80 4.51 9.45
N TRP A 56 -7.93 5.40 10.44
CA TRP A 56 -8.19 5.10 11.86
C TRP A 56 -7.10 4.27 12.55
N LEU A 57 -5.89 4.36 12.06
CA LEU A 57 -4.72 3.66 12.60
C LEU A 57 -4.20 4.36 13.86
N SER A 58 -3.97 3.58 14.91
CA SER A 58 -3.17 3.98 16.07
C SER A 58 -1.71 3.55 15.91
N ALA A 59 -0.81 4.13 16.70
CA ALA A 59 0.59 3.70 16.72
C ALA A 59 0.68 2.22 17.15
N ASP A 60 1.56 1.46 16.50
CA ASP A 60 1.87 0.06 16.79
C ASP A 60 0.66 -0.89 16.75
N GLU A 61 -0.45 -0.47 16.12
CA GLU A 61 -1.65 -1.28 15.96
C GLU A 61 -1.50 -2.26 14.80
N ASP A 62 -1.92 -3.50 15.01
CA ASP A 62 -1.96 -4.51 13.95
C ASP A 62 -3.04 -4.16 12.93
N VAL A 63 -2.66 -4.10 11.66
CA VAL A 63 -3.57 -3.81 10.54
C VAL A 63 -3.96 -5.09 9.82
N GLY A 64 -2.98 -5.92 9.47
CA GLY A 64 -3.21 -7.13 8.70
C GLY A 64 -1.92 -7.71 8.12
N SER A 65 -1.98 -8.23 6.91
CA SER A 65 -0.82 -8.82 6.24
C SER A 65 -0.95 -8.85 4.73
N TYR A 66 0.20 -8.93 4.06
CA TYR A 66 0.33 -9.42 2.69
C TYR A 66 0.95 -10.82 2.72
N THR A 67 0.36 -11.77 2.01
CA THR A 67 0.91 -13.12 1.87
C THR A 67 1.27 -13.36 0.40
N LEU A 68 2.55 -13.58 0.12
CA LEU A 68 3.03 -13.99 -1.19
C LEU A 68 2.78 -15.49 -1.34
N VAL A 69 2.05 -15.91 -2.36
CA VAL A 69 1.79 -17.32 -2.68
C VAL A 69 2.59 -17.69 -3.92
N PHE A 70 3.46 -18.68 -3.80
CA PHE A 70 4.37 -19.10 -4.86
C PHE A 70 3.80 -20.24 -5.69
N GLU A 71 4.38 -20.46 -6.89
CA GLU A 71 3.98 -21.50 -7.85
C GLU A 71 4.06 -22.94 -7.29
N ASP A 72 4.90 -23.18 -6.29
CA ASP A 72 5.03 -24.46 -5.60
C ASP A 72 4.06 -24.64 -4.42
N GLY A 73 3.17 -23.66 -4.20
CA GLY A 73 2.21 -23.61 -3.09
C GLY A 73 2.80 -23.17 -1.76
N SER A 74 4.10 -22.85 -1.69
CA SER A 74 4.66 -22.23 -0.48
C SER A 74 4.20 -20.78 -0.32
N GLU A 75 4.24 -20.27 0.91
CA GLU A 75 3.77 -18.93 1.25
C GLU A 75 4.84 -18.17 2.05
N HIS A 76 4.83 -16.85 1.90
CA HIS A 76 5.58 -15.93 2.74
C HIS A 76 4.67 -14.79 3.19
N LYS A 77 4.49 -14.68 4.52
CA LYS A 77 3.64 -13.65 5.14
C LYS A 77 4.47 -12.45 5.54
N ILE A 78 3.95 -11.27 5.24
CA ILE A 78 4.47 -9.95 5.62
C ILE A 78 3.41 -9.31 6.50
N ASP A 79 3.69 -9.18 7.79
CA ASP A 79 2.78 -8.52 8.73
C ASP A 79 2.81 -7.00 8.54
N ILE A 80 1.66 -6.35 8.68
CA ILE A 80 1.49 -4.91 8.51
C ILE A 80 1.00 -4.30 9.83
N GLN A 81 1.85 -3.45 10.39
CA GLN A 81 1.63 -2.77 11.66
C GLN A 81 1.79 -1.26 11.50
N GLY A 82 0.99 -0.51 12.23
CA GLY A 82 1.06 0.94 12.30
C GLY A 82 2.40 1.43 12.81
N SER A 83 2.85 2.58 12.33
CA SER A 83 4.16 3.18 12.63
C SER A 83 5.38 2.40 12.10
N HIS A 84 5.16 1.22 11.48
CA HIS A 84 6.22 0.39 10.88
C HIS A 84 6.06 0.31 9.36
N GLN A 85 5.16 -0.53 8.86
CA GLN A 85 5.00 -0.75 7.42
C GLN A 85 3.96 0.18 6.80
N VAL A 86 3.01 0.71 7.59
CA VAL A 86 1.92 1.55 7.10
C VAL A 86 1.67 2.79 7.96
N TYR A 87 1.19 3.85 7.31
CA TYR A 87 0.83 5.13 7.93
C TYR A 87 -0.67 5.30 8.07
N ASN A 88 -1.07 6.11 9.07
CA ASN A 88 -2.43 6.62 9.13
C ASN A 88 -2.69 7.51 7.90
N TRP A 89 -3.88 7.38 7.32
CA TRP A 89 -4.35 8.24 6.24
C TRP A 89 -4.23 9.73 6.59
N TRP A 90 -4.52 10.09 7.85
CA TRP A 90 -4.40 11.45 8.35
C TRP A 90 -3.04 11.71 8.99
N GLY A 91 -2.33 12.71 8.47
CA GLY A 91 -1.07 13.16 9.02
C GLY A 91 0.16 12.62 8.30
N THR A 92 1.32 12.86 8.89
CA THR A 92 2.63 12.60 8.30
C THR A 92 3.59 12.01 9.34
N ALA A 93 3.17 11.00 10.09
CA ALA A 93 4.05 10.29 11.02
C ALA A 93 5.27 9.71 10.28
N LYS A 94 6.34 9.40 11.00
CA LYS A 94 7.56 8.82 10.42
C LYS A 94 7.70 7.36 10.83
N SER A 95 8.29 6.56 9.95
CA SER A 95 8.67 5.18 10.19
C SER A 95 10.08 4.94 9.62
N GLU A 96 10.75 3.90 10.10
CA GLU A 96 12.01 3.46 9.54
C GLU A 96 11.85 2.47 8.38
N GLU A 97 10.70 1.82 8.29
CA GLU A 97 10.41 0.76 7.31
C GLU A 97 9.60 1.24 6.10
N ALA A 98 8.96 2.40 6.21
CA ALA A 98 8.19 3.01 5.14
C ALA A 98 8.47 4.51 5.08
N ILE A 99 8.11 5.13 3.96
CA ILE A 99 8.19 6.59 3.78
C ILE A 99 6.84 7.14 3.34
N ILE A 100 6.60 8.43 3.61
CA ILE A 100 5.47 9.13 2.99
C ILE A 100 5.86 9.44 1.55
N ALA A 101 5.13 8.85 0.62
CA ALA A 101 5.36 8.99 -0.81
C ALA A 101 4.51 10.10 -1.44
N TRP A 102 3.40 10.44 -0.81
CA TRP A 102 2.51 11.50 -1.27
C TRP A 102 1.74 12.11 -0.11
N THR A 103 1.48 13.42 -0.21
CA THR A 103 0.58 14.14 0.68
C THR A 103 -0.38 14.98 -0.13
N GLY A 104 -1.60 15.15 0.37
CA GLY A 104 -2.61 16.01 -0.20
C GLY A 104 -3.50 16.57 0.89
N ASN A 105 -4.41 17.45 0.51
CA ASN A 105 -5.43 17.97 1.40
C ASN A 105 -6.80 17.55 0.87
N ASN A 106 -7.60 16.95 1.73
CA ASN A 106 -9.04 16.94 1.53
C ASN A 106 -9.66 18.18 2.24
N ASP A 107 -10.97 18.35 2.15
CA ASP A 107 -11.65 19.53 2.76
C ASP A 107 -11.49 19.61 4.29
N LEU A 108 -11.00 18.58 4.95
CA LEU A 108 -10.93 18.44 6.39
C LEU A 108 -9.50 18.43 6.95
N SER A 109 -8.54 17.87 6.22
CA SER A 109 -7.20 17.61 6.77
C SER A 109 -6.14 17.29 5.73
N LEU A 110 -4.88 17.34 6.16
CA LEU A 110 -3.75 16.73 5.46
C LEU A 110 -3.91 15.20 5.45
N VAL A 111 -3.73 14.59 4.29
CA VAL A 111 -3.80 13.14 4.07
C VAL A 111 -2.52 12.64 3.38
N SER A 112 -2.19 11.36 3.55
CA SER A 112 -0.94 10.81 3.03
C SER A 112 -1.06 9.37 2.56
N LEU A 113 -0.19 9.02 1.59
CA LEU A 113 0.07 7.64 1.16
C LEU A 113 1.48 7.27 1.58
N GLY A 114 1.62 6.08 2.15
CA GLY A 114 2.91 5.48 2.48
C GLY A 114 3.43 4.58 1.36
N LEU A 115 4.74 4.55 1.20
CA LEU A 115 5.46 3.59 0.36
C LEU A 115 6.22 2.64 1.27
N PHE A 116 5.87 1.37 1.22
CA PHE A 116 6.54 0.29 1.95
C PHE A 116 7.26 -0.65 1.00
N PRO A 117 8.60 -0.76 1.09
CA PRO A 117 9.39 -1.73 0.33
C PRO A 117 9.49 -3.05 1.09
N ALA A 118 9.06 -4.15 0.48
CA ALA A 118 9.16 -5.50 1.02
C ALA A 118 10.08 -6.37 0.18
N ALA A 119 11.07 -7.02 0.80
CA ALA A 119 11.93 -7.98 0.12
C ALA A 119 11.17 -9.29 -0.11
N ASN A 120 11.35 -9.88 -1.32
CA ASN A 120 10.93 -11.26 -1.56
C ASN A 120 12.07 -12.21 -1.16
N PRO A 121 11.89 -13.07 -0.15
CA PRO A 121 12.94 -13.99 0.29
C PRO A 121 13.23 -15.13 -0.72
N TYR A 122 12.38 -15.28 -1.74
CA TYR A 122 12.49 -16.33 -2.76
C TYR A 122 12.40 -15.74 -4.18
N PRO A 123 13.38 -14.91 -4.62
CA PRO A 123 13.29 -14.15 -5.87
C PRO A 123 13.24 -15.04 -7.13
N ASP A 124 13.73 -16.28 -7.04
CA ASP A 124 13.69 -17.25 -8.14
C ASP A 124 12.34 -17.95 -8.29
N LYS A 125 11.46 -17.86 -7.30
CA LYS A 125 10.12 -18.45 -7.36
C LYS A 125 9.12 -17.45 -7.95
N LYS A 126 8.24 -17.95 -8.81
CA LYS A 126 7.14 -17.14 -9.34
C LYS A 126 6.07 -16.96 -8.28
N ILE A 127 5.71 -15.71 -8.00
CA ILE A 127 4.55 -15.34 -7.19
C ILE A 127 3.32 -15.49 -8.08
N THR A 128 2.38 -16.35 -7.70
CA THR A 128 1.12 -16.53 -8.43
C THR A 128 0.09 -15.48 -8.03
N LYS A 129 0.09 -15.10 -6.76
CA LYS A 129 -0.79 -14.07 -6.21
C LYS A 129 -0.25 -13.48 -4.91
N ILE A 130 -0.74 -12.32 -4.55
CA ILE A 130 -0.62 -11.71 -3.22
C ILE A 130 -2.00 -11.76 -2.58
N ILE A 131 -2.10 -12.30 -1.36
CA ILE A 131 -3.30 -12.23 -0.53
C ILE A 131 -3.14 -11.05 0.42
N ALA A 132 -4.00 -10.05 0.32
CA ALA A 132 -4.07 -8.95 1.26
C ALA A 132 -5.22 -9.20 2.24
N ARG A 133 -4.94 -9.17 3.55
CA ARG A 133 -5.91 -9.46 4.60
C ARG A 133 -5.78 -8.47 5.74
N THR A 134 -6.91 -8.00 6.29
CA THR A 134 -6.96 -7.22 7.54
C THR A 134 -7.44 -8.07 8.71
N ILE A 135 -7.26 -7.56 9.93
CA ILE A 135 -7.82 -8.19 11.13
C ILE A 135 -9.34 -7.92 11.28
N GLY A 136 -9.92 -7.09 10.40
CA GLY A 136 -11.35 -6.83 10.25
C GLY A 136 -11.98 -5.91 11.30
N LYS A 137 -11.42 -5.81 12.50
CA LYS A 137 -11.95 -5.02 13.63
C LYS A 137 -11.10 -3.81 14.02
N GLY A 138 -9.89 -3.72 13.51
CA GLY A 138 -8.96 -2.61 13.71
C GLY A 138 -9.12 -1.53 12.64
N PRO A 139 -8.02 -0.89 12.22
CA PRO A 139 -8.04 0.09 11.14
C PRO A 139 -8.35 -0.56 9.78
N TYR A 140 -8.73 0.26 8.81
CA TYR A 140 -8.84 -0.19 7.42
C TYR A 140 -7.45 -0.30 6.79
N LEU A 141 -7.34 -1.04 5.68
CA LEU A 141 -6.16 -1.03 4.81
C LEU A 141 -6.58 -0.59 3.40
N GLY A 142 -6.06 0.56 2.98
CA GLY A 142 -6.25 1.09 1.63
C GLY A 142 -5.03 0.83 0.76
N ILE A 143 -5.19 0.09 -0.34
CA ILE A 143 -4.12 -0.23 -1.30
C ILE A 143 -4.37 0.56 -2.57
N VAL A 144 -3.41 1.42 -2.94
CA VAL A 144 -3.47 2.28 -4.13
C VAL A 144 -2.69 1.70 -5.30
N GLY A 145 -1.55 1.06 -5.02
CA GLY A 145 -0.74 0.43 -6.06
C GLY A 145 0.26 -0.58 -5.50
N ILE A 146 0.69 -1.49 -6.36
CA ILE A 146 1.74 -2.47 -6.07
C ILE A 146 2.67 -2.50 -7.28
N THR A 147 3.99 -2.41 -7.03
CA THR A 147 5.02 -2.49 -8.07
C THR A 147 6.03 -3.56 -7.70
N LEU A 148 6.33 -4.45 -8.66
CA LEU A 148 7.38 -5.45 -8.53
C LEU A 148 8.72 -4.85 -8.96
N THR A 149 9.82 -5.31 -8.36
CA THR A 149 11.18 -4.92 -8.74
C THR A 149 12.13 -6.11 -8.81
N ASP A 150 12.97 -6.13 -9.83
CA ASP A 150 14.01 -7.17 -10.02
C ASP A 150 15.24 -6.95 -9.14
N SER A 151 15.39 -5.76 -8.56
CA SER A 151 16.41 -5.45 -7.56
C SER A 151 15.83 -5.52 -6.15
N GLY A 152 16.67 -5.77 -5.14
CA GLY A 152 16.22 -5.68 -3.75
C GLY A 152 15.57 -4.31 -3.49
N PRO A 153 14.41 -4.26 -2.84
CA PRO A 153 13.72 -3.00 -2.60
C PRO A 153 14.52 -2.17 -1.58
N TYR A 154 14.48 -0.86 -1.74
CA TYR A 154 15.12 0.10 -0.84
C TYR A 154 14.14 1.21 -0.48
N LEU A 155 14.33 1.81 0.69
CA LEU A 155 13.63 3.05 1.05
C LEU A 155 14.21 4.19 0.22
N PRO A 156 13.45 4.81 -0.68
CA PRO A 156 13.93 5.97 -1.41
C PRO A 156 14.25 7.12 -0.45
N VAL A 157 15.33 7.85 -0.72
CA VAL A 157 15.62 9.10 0.00
C VAL A 157 14.74 10.20 -0.60
N VAL A 158 13.64 10.49 0.07
CA VAL A 158 12.75 11.59 -0.35
C VAL A 158 13.29 12.89 0.25
N LYS A 159 13.68 13.82 -0.60
CA LYS A 159 13.92 15.20 -0.18
C LYS A 159 12.57 15.84 0.15
N GLU A 160 12.46 16.58 1.26
CA GLU A 160 11.21 17.21 1.71
C GLU A 160 10.58 18.10 0.61
N GLU A 161 11.38 18.69 -0.27
CA GLU A 161 10.93 19.48 -1.44
C GLU A 161 10.20 18.65 -2.52
N ASN A 162 10.30 17.32 -2.49
CA ASN A 162 9.66 16.40 -3.43
C ASN A 162 8.41 15.70 -2.85
N ILE A 163 8.02 16.01 -1.62
CA ILE A 163 6.74 15.58 -1.04
C ILE A 163 5.67 16.59 -1.48
N GLY A 164 5.48 16.74 -2.76
CA GLY A 164 4.54 17.70 -3.30
C GLY A 164 4.13 17.32 -4.69
N ASN A 165 2.89 16.90 -4.76
CA ASN A 165 2.03 16.94 -5.92
C ASN A 165 2.64 16.46 -7.24
N PRO A 166 2.50 15.19 -7.62
CA PRO A 166 2.54 14.85 -9.02
C PRO A 166 1.42 15.65 -9.68
N ASP A 167 1.73 16.29 -10.80
CA ASP A 167 0.91 17.18 -11.61
C ASP A 167 -0.59 16.85 -11.51
N THR A 168 -1.33 17.73 -10.85
CA THR A 168 -2.62 17.45 -10.24
C THR A 168 -3.72 17.21 -11.25
N THR A 169 -4.06 15.97 -11.42
CA THR A 169 -5.44 15.60 -11.62
C THR A 169 -6.05 15.34 -10.24
N GLU A 170 -7.17 15.96 -9.92
CA GLU A 170 -7.82 15.90 -8.61
C GLU A 170 -8.06 14.43 -8.20
N TRP A 171 -7.31 13.94 -7.22
CA TRP A 171 -7.46 12.61 -6.66
C TRP A 171 -8.47 12.66 -5.51
N TYR A 172 -9.69 12.26 -5.76
CA TYR A 172 -10.68 12.08 -4.71
C TYR A 172 -10.63 10.62 -4.21
N VAL A 173 -10.08 10.41 -3.04
CA VAL A 173 -10.28 9.16 -2.30
C VAL A 173 -11.51 9.34 -1.43
N TYR A 174 -12.62 8.78 -1.84
CA TYR A 174 -13.82 8.70 -1.01
C TYR A 174 -13.63 7.55 -0.01
N ALA A 175 -13.60 7.89 1.28
CA ALA A 175 -13.76 6.94 2.37
C ALA A 175 -15.23 6.57 2.52
#